data_51187483009550c8d3aab4acb641f1c2
#
_entry.id   51187483009550c8d3aab4acb641f1c2
#
_cell.length_a   1.000
_cell.length_b   1.000
_cell.length_c   1.000
_cell.angle_alpha   90.00
_cell.angle_beta   90.00
_cell.angle_gamma   90.00
#
_symmetry.space_group_name_H-M   'P 1'
#
loop_
_entity.id
_entity.type
_entity.pdbx_description
1 polymer ?
#
loop_
_entity_poly.entity_id
_entity_poly.type
_entity_poly.pdbx_seq_one_letter_code
_entity_poly.pdbx_strand_id
1 'polypeptide(L)'
;LRGTLAATPDVFISSRRSDAPAAAGRIANDLSEHFGGRRVFLDISDIAPSHAWDDSIDDALQACKAGVVVIGRSWLLAGADGRTPRLHETGDVVCKEIADLIRQGKAIFPLLVEGARLPEAAELPQELRALLRFQATTIDNPGWGTTMQLLIREIEAVVRQQQNAGGQPAGRTTGSSVDT
;
A
#
# COMPACT_ATOMS: atom_id res chain seq x y z
N LEU A 1 29.35 -5.55 -16.31
CA LEU A 1 27.89 -5.74 -16.41
C LEU A 1 27.25 -5.02 -15.26
N ARG A 2 26.78 -3.78 -15.50
CA ARG A 2 25.99 -3.03 -14.51
C ARG A 2 24.61 -3.66 -14.50
N GLY A 3 24.25 -4.32 -13.39
CA GLY A 3 22.92 -4.82 -13.17
C GLY A 3 21.92 -3.67 -13.34
N THR A 4 20.92 -3.87 -14.18
CA THR A 4 19.77 -2.98 -14.31
C THR A 4 19.14 -2.92 -12.93
N LEU A 5 19.23 -1.76 -12.27
CA LEU A 5 18.50 -1.49 -11.03
C LEU A 5 17.03 -1.79 -11.34
N ALA A 6 16.49 -2.83 -10.73
CA ALA A 6 15.06 -3.09 -10.79
C ALA A 6 14.36 -1.81 -10.32
N ALA A 7 13.41 -1.30 -11.11
CA ALA A 7 12.70 -0.09 -10.74
C ALA A 7 11.96 -0.39 -9.43
N THR A 8 12.27 0.37 -8.40
CA THR A 8 11.61 0.25 -7.10
C THR A 8 10.17 0.75 -7.22
N PRO A 9 9.17 0.04 -6.70
CA PRO A 9 7.79 0.47 -6.79
C PRO A 9 7.56 1.73 -5.94
N ASP A 10 6.79 2.68 -6.48
CA ASP A 10 6.31 3.84 -5.71
C ASP A 10 5.00 3.53 -4.99
N VAL A 11 4.20 2.62 -5.56
CA VAL A 11 2.88 2.23 -5.04
C VAL A 11 2.87 0.74 -4.76
N PHE A 12 2.51 0.39 -3.53
CA PHE A 12 2.25 -0.98 -3.12
C PHE A 12 0.75 -1.19 -2.96
N ILE A 13 0.20 -2.23 -3.57
CA ILE A 13 -1.23 -2.58 -3.46
C ILE A 13 -1.34 -3.88 -2.67
N SER A 14 -1.90 -3.79 -1.48
CA SER A 14 -2.25 -4.94 -0.66
C SER A 14 -3.69 -5.35 -0.96
N SER A 15 -3.88 -6.59 -1.34
CA SER A 15 -5.21 -7.14 -1.57
C SER A 15 -5.30 -8.62 -1.20
N ARG A 16 -6.45 -9.04 -0.73
CA ARG A 16 -6.73 -10.45 -0.47
C ARG A 16 -7.28 -11.11 -1.73
N ARG A 17 -6.57 -12.12 -2.24
CA ARG A 17 -6.95 -12.82 -3.48
C ARG A 17 -8.35 -13.43 -3.44
N SER A 18 -8.77 -13.91 -2.27
CA SER A 18 -10.09 -14.52 -2.05
C SER A 18 -11.22 -13.49 -1.86
N ASP A 19 -10.91 -12.18 -1.85
CA ASP A 19 -11.89 -11.14 -1.55
C ASP A 19 -12.37 -10.42 -2.83
N ALA A 20 -11.53 -9.60 -3.46
CA ALA A 20 -11.91 -8.79 -4.61
C ALA A 20 -10.83 -8.77 -5.70
N PRO A 21 -10.43 -9.92 -6.27
CA PRO A 21 -9.28 -9.99 -7.18
C PRO A 21 -9.49 -9.21 -8.48
N ALA A 22 -10.72 -9.15 -9.00
CA ALA A 22 -11.02 -8.42 -10.23
C ALA A 22 -10.88 -6.90 -10.02
N ALA A 23 -11.38 -6.37 -8.91
CA ALA A 23 -11.25 -4.97 -8.57
C ALA A 23 -9.78 -4.60 -8.31
N ALA A 24 -9.04 -5.43 -7.56
CA ALA A 24 -7.62 -5.22 -7.30
C ALA A 24 -6.79 -5.20 -8.60
N GLY A 25 -7.03 -6.13 -9.51
CA GLY A 25 -6.38 -6.17 -10.83
C GLY A 25 -6.69 -4.92 -11.67
N ARG A 26 -7.94 -4.46 -11.68
CA ARG A 26 -8.34 -3.24 -12.39
C ARG A 26 -7.66 -2.00 -11.80
N ILE A 27 -7.64 -1.86 -10.47
CA ILE A 27 -6.92 -0.78 -9.78
C ILE A 27 -5.44 -0.79 -10.16
N ALA A 28 -4.81 -1.96 -10.12
CA ALA A 28 -3.41 -2.10 -10.47
C ALA A 28 -3.11 -1.72 -11.93
N ASN A 29 -3.99 -2.08 -12.86
CA ASN A 29 -3.88 -1.69 -14.26
C ASN A 29 -3.97 -0.16 -14.42
N ASP A 30 -5.01 0.47 -13.86
CA ASP A 30 -5.20 1.92 -13.96
C ASP A 30 -4.01 2.69 -13.35
N LEU A 31 -3.51 2.25 -12.20
CA LEU A 31 -2.31 2.83 -11.58
C LEU A 31 -1.04 2.57 -12.42
N SER A 32 -0.91 1.39 -13.02
CA SER A 32 0.25 1.04 -13.87
C SER A 32 0.25 1.82 -15.18
N GLU A 33 -0.90 2.11 -15.75
CA GLU A 33 -1.02 2.98 -16.94
C GLU A 33 -0.52 4.40 -16.64
N HIS A 34 -0.81 4.90 -15.44
CA HIS A 34 -0.43 6.25 -15.06
C HIS A 34 1.03 6.36 -14.57
N PHE A 35 1.44 5.49 -13.63
CA PHE A 35 2.77 5.57 -13.01
C PHE A 35 3.85 4.76 -13.75
N GLY A 36 3.45 3.84 -14.62
CA GLY A 36 4.30 2.84 -15.24
C GLY A 36 4.30 1.52 -14.45
N GLY A 37 4.21 0.38 -15.17
CA GLY A 37 4.01 -0.94 -14.56
C GLY A 37 5.10 -1.37 -13.58
N ARG A 38 6.34 -0.86 -13.73
CA ARG A 38 7.44 -1.15 -12.78
C ARG A 38 7.37 -0.37 -11.48
N ARG A 39 6.52 0.65 -11.41
CA ARG A 39 6.36 1.52 -10.24
C ARG A 39 5.15 1.13 -9.39
N VAL A 40 4.41 0.13 -9.81
CA VAL A 40 3.24 -0.39 -9.09
C VAL A 40 3.49 -1.86 -8.77
N PHE A 41 3.37 -2.23 -7.51
CA PHE A 41 3.47 -3.60 -7.04
C PHE A 41 2.12 -4.04 -6.49
N LEU A 42 1.54 -5.08 -7.08
CA LEU A 42 0.30 -5.69 -6.58
C LEU A 42 0.64 -7.01 -5.89
N ASP A 43 0.39 -7.11 -4.60
CA ASP A 43 0.37 -8.38 -3.91
C ASP A 43 -1.06 -8.97 -3.89
N ILE A 44 -1.16 -10.19 -4.40
CA ILE A 44 -2.39 -11.00 -4.44
C ILE A 44 -2.19 -12.34 -3.72
N SER A 45 -1.22 -12.42 -2.82
CA SER A 45 -0.92 -13.67 -2.12
C SER A 45 -1.90 -13.92 -0.98
N ASP A 46 -2.51 -15.11 -1.00
CA ASP A 46 -3.27 -15.67 0.12
C ASP A 46 -2.50 -16.78 0.85
N ILE A 47 -1.31 -17.11 0.39
CA ILE A 47 -0.53 -18.27 0.84
C ILE A 47 0.77 -17.75 1.45
N ALA A 48 1.15 -18.30 2.59
CA ALA A 48 2.44 -18.03 3.20
C ALA A 48 3.57 -18.24 2.17
N PRO A 49 4.40 -17.22 1.91
CA PRO A 49 5.35 -17.25 0.82
C PRO A 49 6.45 -18.28 1.06
N SER A 50 7.01 -18.84 -0.02
CA SER A 50 8.33 -19.45 0.02
C SER A 50 9.38 -18.32 0.17
N HIS A 51 10.46 -18.55 0.88
CA HIS A 51 11.48 -17.55 1.27
C HIS A 51 11.91 -16.54 0.19
N ALA A 52 11.86 -16.90 -1.09
CA ALA A 52 12.22 -16.01 -2.20
C ALA A 52 11.14 -14.93 -2.52
N TRP A 53 9.90 -15.14 -2.10
CA TRP A 53 8.79 -14.19 -2.27
C TRP A 53 8.75 -13.16 -1.14
N ASP A 54 9.10 -13.56 0.08
CA ASP A 54 9.16 -12.68 1.24
C ASP A 54 10.09 -11.50 0.99
N ASP A 55 11.30 -11.75 0.44
CA ASP A 55 12.28 -10.71 0.18
C ASP A 55 11.76 -9.66 -0.81
N SER A 56 11.05 -10.07 -1.87
CA SER A 56 10.55 -9.14 -2.89
C SER A 56 9.37 -8.29 -2.38
N ILE A 57 8.54 -8.84 -1.51
CA ILE A 57 7.43 -8.10 -0.87
C ILE A 57 8.00 -7.11 0.15
N ASP A 58 8.92 -7.54 1.00
CA ASP A 58 9.58 -6.68 1.98
C ASP A 58 10.35 -5.55 1.29
N ASP A 59 11.06 -5.81 0.20
CA ASP A 59 11.74 -4.80 -0.61
C ASP A 59 10.74 -3.80 -1.21
N ALA A 60 9.61 -4.28 -1.73
CA ALA A 60 8.57 -3.44 -2.30
C ALA A 60 7.89 -2.56 -1.23
N LEU A 61 7.62 -3.11 -0.04
CA LEU A 61 7.07 -2.39 1.10
C LEU A 61 8.02 -1.30 1.61
N GLN A 62 9.33 -1.60 1.65
CA GLN A 62 10.33 -0.61 2.05
C GLN A 62 10.46 0.51 1.02
N ALA A 63 10.49 0.16 -0.25
CA ALA A 63 10.73 1.11 -1.34
C ALA A 63 9.52 1.98 -1.65
N CYS A 64 8.29 1.49 -1.49
CA CYS A 64 7.09 2.21 -1.85
C CYS A 64 6.93 3.52 -1.06
N LYS A 65 6.23 4.47 -1.64
CA LYS A 65 5.90 5.77 -1.06
C LYS A 65 4.45 5.84 -0.60
N ALA A 66 3.60 5.04 -1.22
CA ALA A 66 2.19 4.95 -0.94
C ALA A 66 1.73 3.48 -0.91
N GLY A 67 0.83 3.16 0.01
CA GLY A 67 0.14 1.89 0.09
C GLY A 67 -1.34 2.04 -0.27
N VAL A 68 -1.84 1.20 -1.16
CA VAL A 68 -3.27 1.06 -1.45
C VAL A 68 -3.76 -0.23 -0.80
N VAL A 69 -4.79 -0.15 0.03
CA VAL A 69 -5.38 -1.31 0.70
C VAL A 69 -6.76 -1.57 0.11
N VAL A 70 -6.89 -2.64 -0.67
CA VAL A 70 -8.16 -3.02 -1.28
C VAL A 70 -8.99 -3.84 -0.31
N ILE A 71 -10.17 -3.34 0.02
CA ILE A 71 -11.10 -3.93 0.99
C ILE A 71 -12.38 -4.28 0.27
N GLY A 72 -12.62 -5.56 0.07
CA GLY A 72 -13.88 -6.10 -0.45
C GLY A 72 -14.78 -6.62 0.67
N ARG A 73 -15.92 -7.21 0.30
CA ARG A 73 -16.92 -7.70 1.25
C ARG A 73 -16.42 -8.84 2.13
N SER A 74 -15.47 -9.60 1.62
CA SER A 74 -14.95 -10.81 2.29
C SER A 74 -13.63 -10.55 3.02
N TRP A 75 -13.21 -9.30 3.13
CA TRP A 75 -11.92 -8.92 3.73
C TRP A 75 -11.77 -9.36 5.19
N LEU A 76 -12.90 -9.35 5.94
CA LEU A 76 -13.00 -9.80 7.34
C LEU A 76 -13.48 -11.26 7.49
N LEU A 77 -13.49 -12.05 6.41
CA LEU A 77 -13.95 -13.43 6.49
C LEU A 77 -13.17 -14.23 7.53
N ALA A 78 -13.88 -15.19 8.10
CA ALA A 78 -13.30 -16.14 9.03
C ALA A 78 -12.11 -16.87 8.41
N GLY A 79 -11.10 -17.10 9.22
CA GLY A 79 -9.94 -17.90 8.88
C GLY A 79 -10.22 -19.41 8.86
N ALA A 80 -9.16 -20.19 8.98
CA ALA A 80 -9.22 -21.65 8.88
C ALA A 80 -10.10 -22.31 9.95
N ASP A 81 -10.28 -21.67 11.11
CA ASP A 81 -11.11 -22.16 12.22
C ASP A 81 -12.62 -21.86 12.02
N GLY A 82 -12.98 -21.10 10.97
CA GLY A 82 -14.34 -20.66 10.66
C GLY A 82 -14.97 -19.70 11.68
N ARG A 83 -14.19 -19.16 12.62
CA ARG A 83 -14.65 -18.30 13.72
C ARG A 83 -13.86 -17.01 13.85
N THR A 84 -12.54 -17.11 13.83
CA THR A 84 -11.64 -15.98 13.97
C THR A 84 -11.48 -15.27 12.61
N PRO A 85 -11.62 -13.94 12.52
CA PRO A 85 -11.30 -13.23 11.29
C PRO A 85 -9.86 -13.50 10.86
N ARG A 86 -9.65 -13.76 9.59
CA ARG A 86 -8.35 -14.14 9.03
C ARG A 86 -7.22 -13.15 9.36
N LEU A 87 -7.56 -11.86 9.47
CA LEU A 87 -6.61 -10.82 9.89
C LEU A 87 -6.01 -11.03 11.29
N HIS A 88 -6.69 -11.81 12.15
CA HIS A 88 -6.21 -12.15 13.50
C HIS A 88 -5.40 -13.46 13.52
N GLU A 89 -5.29 -14.16 12.40
CA GLU A 89 -4.47 -15.38 12.33
C GLU A 89 -2.99 -15.03 12.34
N THR A 90 -2.23 -15.79 13.11
CA THR A 90 -0.77 -15.67 13.13
C THR A 90 -0.20 -15.96 11.75
N GLY A 91 0.51 -14.98 11.14
CA GLY A 91 1.11 -15.11 9.83
C GLY A 91 0.21 -14.71 8.66
N ASP A 92 -0.94 -14.06 8.92
CA ASP A 92 -1.73 -13.46 7.83
C ASP A 92 -0.89 -12.39 7.10
N VAL A 93 -0.68 -12.61 5.81
CA VAL A 93 0.20 -11.77 4.97
C VAL A 93 -0.36 -10.36 4.83
N VAL A 94 -1.66 -10.24 4.59
CA VAL A 94 -2.33 -8.93 4.43
C VAL A 94 -2.23 -8.11 5.72
N CYS A 95 -2.40 -8.76 6.89
CA CYS A 95 -2.20 -8.11 8.18
C CYS A 95 -0.77 -7.58 8.33
N LYS A 96 0.24 -8.41 8.01
CA LYS A 96 1.66 -8.03 8.07
C LYS A 96 1.98 -6.85 7.15
N GLU A 97 1.55 -6.89 5.89
CA GLU A 97 1.78 -5.82 4.92
C GLU A 97 1.25 -4.48 5.40
N ILE A 98 -0.01 -4.45 5.85
CA ILE A 98 -0.65 -3.22 6.30
C ILE A 98 0.02 -2.71 7.58
N ALA A 99 0.35 -3.60 8.52
CA ALA A 99 1.09 -3.24 9.73
C ALA A 99 2.46 -2.63 9.40
N ASP A 100 3.15 -3.16 8.38
CA ASP A 100 4.44 -2.64 7.92
C ASP A 100 4.31 -1.27 7.27
N LEU A 101 3.30 -1.05 6.43
CA LEU A 101 3.00 0.27 5.87
C LEU A 101 2.72 1.31 6.96
N ILE A 102 1.93 0.94 7.97
CA ILE A 102 1.61 1.81 9.11
C ILE A 102 2.89 2.13 9.92
N ARG A 103 3.69 1.12 10.25
CA ARG A 103 4.91 1.26 11.04
C ARG A 103 5.96 2.14 10.35
N GLN A 104 6.03 2.05 9.04
CA GLN A 104 6.94 2.87 8.22
C GLN A 104 6.41 4.28 7.97
N GLY A 105 5.22 4.63 8.45
CA GLY A 105 4.62 5.95 8.26
C GLY A 105 4.27 6.26 6.80
N LYS A 106 3.98 5.23 6.00
CA LYS A 106 3.58 5.42 4.60
C LYS A 106 2.22 6.08 4.51
N ALA A 107 1.97 6.82 3.44
CA ALA A 107 0.62 7.24 3.10
C ALA A 107 -0.19 6.02 2.67
N ILE A 108 -1.37 5.84 3.27
CA ILE A 108 -2.22 4.66 3.02
C ILE A 108 -3.56 5.13 2.48
N PHE A 109 -4.01 4.46 1.43
CA PHE A 109 -5.28 4.73 0.74
C PHE A 109 -6.18 3.49 0.82
N PRO A 110 -7.07 3.40 1.83
CA PRO A 110 -8.05 2.32 1.91
C PRO A 110 -9.11 2.50 0.82
N LEU A 111 -9.30 1.48 -0.02
CA LEU A 111 -10.31 1.46 -1.09
C LEU A 111 -11.38 0.41 -0.79
N LEU A 112 -12.61 0.86 -0.64
CA LEU A 112 -13.77 -0.01 -0.47
C LEU A 112 -14.35 -0.34 -1.84
N VAL A 113 -14.35 -1.62 -2.18
CA VAL A 113 -14.82 -2.12 -3.48
C VAL A 113 -16.01 -3.07 -3.30
N GLU A 114 -16.81 -3.23 -4.37
CA GLU A 114 -17.91 -4.21 -4.41
C GLU A 114 -18.93 -4.05 -3.27
N GLY A 115 -19.14 -2.81 -2.78
CA GLY A 115 -20.06 -2.51 -1.68
C GLY A 115 -19.55 -2.96 -0.31
N ALA A 116 -18.24 -3.05 -0.14
CA ALA A 116 -17.61 -3.27 1.17
C ALA A 116 -17.84 -2.08 2.10
N ARG A 117 -17.81 -2.35 3.40
CA ARG A 117 -17.78 -1.33 4.45
C ARG A 117 -16.39 -1.22 5.08
N LEU A 118 -16.08 -0.07 5.63
CA LEU A 118 -14.89 0.06 6.46
C LEU A 118 -15.07 -0.77 7.75
N PRO A 119 -14.07 -1.59 8.14
CA PRO A 119 -14.12 -2.31 9.41
C PRO A 119 -14.22 -1.37 10.62
N GLU A 120 -14.81 -1.87 11.69
CA GLU A 120 -14.77 -1.19 12.99
C GLU A 120 -13.48 -1.52 13.75
N ALA A 121 -13.08 -0.66 14.68
CA ALA A 121 -11.85 -0.84 15.45
C ALA A 121 -11.81 -2.17 16.24
N ALA A 122 -12.98 -2.66 16.67
CA ALA A 122 -13.10 -3.93 17.38
C ALA A 122 -12.89 -5.16 16.47
N GLU A 123 -13.09 -5.01 15.16
CA GLU A 123 -12.91 -6.07 14.17
C GLU A 123 -11.46 -6.20 13.69
N LEU A 124 -10.62 -5.20 14.02
CA LEU A 124 -9.23 -5.15 13.57
C LEU A 124 -8.26 -5.57 14.68
N PRO A 125 -7.18 -6.30 14.32
CA PRO A 125 -6.02 -6.45 15.18
C PRO A 125 -5.50 -5.09 15.64
N GLN A 126 -4.89 -5.03 16.82
CA GLN A 126 -4.43 -3.78 17.41
C GLN A 126 -3.50 -2.99 16.49
N GLU A 127 -2.59 -3.68 15.81
CA GLU A 127 -1.62 -3.12 14.86
C GLU A 127 -2.27 -2.48 13.62
N LEU A 128 -3.48 -2.92 13.24
CA LEU A 128 -4.20 -2.38 12.09
C LEU A 128 -5.17 -1.25 12.42
N ARG A 129 -5.43 -0.97 13.70
CA ARG A 129 -6.40 0.08 14.08
C ARG A 129 -6.04 1.46 13.58
N ALA A 130 -4.75 1.72 13.37
CA ALA A 130 -4.29 2.98 12.79
C ALA A 130 -4.73 3.16 11.32
N LEU A 131 -5.13 2.08 10.62
CA LEU A 131 -5.72 2.16 9.28
C LEU A 131 -6.96 3.04 9.25
N LEU A 132 -7.74 3.06 10.34
CA LEU A 132 -8.96 3.86 10.48
C LEU A 132 -8.70 5.39 10.57
N ARG A 133 -7.46 5.82 10.67
CA ARG A 133 -7.08 7.24 10.61
C ARG A 133 -7.01 7.77 9.18
N PHE A 134 -6.88 6.87 8.21
CA PHE A 134 -6.85 7.23 6.80
C PHE A 134 -8.27 7.30 6.25
N GLN A 135 -8.50 8.27 5.37
CA GLN A 135 -9.80 8.41 4.72
C GLN A 135 -10.00 7.27 3.73
N ALA A 136 -11.03 6.46 3.95
CA ALA A 136 -11.40 5.42 3.00
C ALA A 136 -12.19 6.00 1.83
N THR A 137 -11.93 5.50 0.64
CA THR A 137 -12.63 5.89 -0.59
C THR A 137 -13.41 4.70 -1.13
N THR A 138 -14.69 4.89 -1.39
CA THR A 138 -15.51 3.88 -2.07
C THR A 138 -15.36 4.02 -3.57
N ILE A 139 -15.13 2.90 -4.26
CA ILE A 139 -15.01 2.87 -5.70
C ILE A 139 -16.01 1.88 -6.28
N ASP A 140 -16.96 2.41 -7.02
CA ASP A 140 -18.05 1.68 -7.67
C ASP A 140 -17.99 1.83 -9.19
N ASN A 141 -18.58 0.87 -9.92
CA ASN A 141 -18.53 0.87 -11.37
C ASN A 141 -19.02 2.16 -12.04
N PRO A 142 -20.14 2.80 -11.63
CA PRO A 142 -20.58 4.04 -12.27
C PRO A 142 -19.63 5.22 -12.11
N GLY A 143 -18.90 5.26 -10.97
CA GLY A 143 -17.96 6.34 -10.63
C GLY A 143 -16.49 5.99 -10.80
N TRP A 144 -16.18 4.80 -11.29
CA TRP A 144 -14.82 4.24 -11.29
C TRP A 144 -13.76 5.21 -11.83
N GLY A 145 -13.93 5.70 -13.06
CA GLY A 145 -12.95 6.57 -13.70
C GLY A 145 -12.69 7.86 -12.92
N THR A 146 -13.75 8.50 -12.44
CA THR A 146 -13.61 9.74 -11.65
C THR A 146 -12.90 9.49 -10.33
N THR A 147 -13.28 8.42 -9.62
CA THR A 147 -12.66 8.06 -8.34
C THR A 147 -11.20 7.68 -8.52
N MET A 148 -10.86 6.91 -9.56
CA MET A 148 -9.47 6.56 -9.87
C MET A 148 -8.63 7.78 -10.22
N GLN A 149 -9.16 8.75 -10.96
CA GLN A 149 -8.44 10.00 -11.25
C GLN A 149 -8.12 10.82 -9.99
N LEU A 150 -9.06 10.87 -9.03
CA LEU A 150 -8.82 11.54 -7.75
C LEU A 150 -7.76 10.81 -6.94
N LEU A 151 -7.86 9.49 -6.82
CA LEU A 151 -6.87 8.66 -6.14
C LEU A 151 -5.47 8.82 -6.74
N ILE A 152 -5.37 8.78 -8.06
CA ILE A 152 -4.09 8.96 -8.78
C ILE A 152 -3.45 10.31 -8.43
N ARG A 153 -4.23 11.39 -8.42
CA ARG A 153 -3.73 12.73 -8.05
C ARG A 153 -3.21 12.79 -6.61
N GLU A 154 -3.91 12.16 -5.68
CA GLU A 154 -3.49 12.11 -4.28
C GLU A 154 -2.20 11.31 -4.10
N ILE A 155 -2.11 10.14 -4.73
CA ILE A 155 -0.88 9.32 -4.74
C ILE A 155 0.27 10.09 -5.38
N GLU A 156 0.04 10.76 -6.52
CA GLU A 156 1.05 11.59 -7.20
C GLU A 156 1.60 12.68 -6.29
N ALA A 157 0.73 13.35 -5.55
CA ALA A 157 1.15 14.39 -4.61
C ALA A 157 2.10 13.83 -3.55
N VAL A 158 1.76 12.67 -2.97
CA VAL A 158 2.62 11.97 -1.99
C VAL A 158 3.96 11.58 -2.60
N VAL A 159 3.95 10.97 -3.79
CA VAL A 159 5.16 10.52 -4.47
C VAL A 159 6.09 11.70 -4.78
N ARG A 160 5.56 12.80 -5.27
CA ARG A 160 6.33 14.03 -5.56
C ARG A 160 6.90 14.66 -4.28
N GLN A 161 6.12 14.73 -3.21
CA GLN A 161 6.56 15.30 -1.94
C GLN A 161 7.77 14.55 -1.38
N GLN A 162 7.75 13.22 -1.41
CA GLN A 162 8.85 12.40 -0.92
C GLN A 162 10.09 12.46 -1.83
N GLN A 163 9.91 12.62 -3.14
CA GLN A 163 11.04 12.85 -4.07
C GLN A 163 11.76 14.16 -3.76
N ASN A 164 11.00 15.23 -3.49
CA ASN A 164 11.56 16.54 -3.18
C ASN A 164 12.25 16.56 -1.79
N ALA A 165 11.73 15.84 -0.81
CA ALA A 165 12.34 15.71 0.52
C ALA A 165 13.67 14.93 0.50
N GLY A 166 13.82 13.96 -0.40
CA GLY A 166 15.06 13.19 -0.57
C GLY A 166 16.16 13.90 -1.38
N GLY A 167 15.83 15.01 -2.06
CA GLY A 167 16.73 15.73 -2.95
C GLY A 167 17.41 17.00 -2.36
N GLN A 168 17.22 17.31 -1.09
CA GLN A 168 17.82 18.48 -0.48
C GLN A 168 19.23 18.15 0.03
N PRO A 169 20.33 18.64 -0.61
CA PRO A 169 21.66 18.44 -0.08
C PRO A 169 21.80 19.20 1.25
N ALA A 170 22.33 18.52 2.25
CA ALA A 170 22.66 19.12 3.54
C ALA A 170 23.42 20.44 3.32
N GLY A 171 22.85 21.54 3.81
CA GLY A 171 23.40 22.87 3.66
C GLY A 171 24.85 22.93 4.10
N ARG A 172 25.72 23.43 3.23
CA ARG A 172 27.09 23.83 3.57
C ARG A 172 26.99 24.94 4.61
N THR A 173 27.32 24.62 5.83
CA THR A 173 27.74 25.64 6.81
C THR A 173 29.08 26.20 6.34
N THR A 174 29.05 27.34 5.68
CA THR A 174 30.23 28.17 5.46
C THR A 174 30.65 28.76 6.80
N GLY A 175 31.63 28.13 7.43
CA GLY A 175 32.35 28.73 8.55
C GLY A 175 33.08 29.98 8.05
N SER A 176 32.60 31.13 8.46
CA SER A 176 33.35 32.41 8.31
C SER A 176 34.42 32.43 9.41
N SER A 177 35.65 32.18 9.02
CA SER A 177 36.82 32.56 9.84
C SER A 177 36.99 34.06 9.67
N VAL A 178 36.88 34.78 10.76
CA VAL A 178 37.36 36.16 10.87
C VAL A 178 38.65 36.09 11.66
N ASP A 179 39.77 36.33 10.95
CA ASP A 179 41.05 36.65 11.53
C ASP A 179 41.07 38.13 11.90
N THR A 180 41.52 38.39 13.13
CA THR A 180 42.25 39.62 13.48
C THR A 180 43.13 39.33 14.66
#